data_10985f2ca2f5f226656f2300a2896232
#
_entry.id   10985f2ca2f5f226656f2300a2896232
#
_cell.length_a   1.000
_cell.length_b   1.000
_cell.length_c   1.000
_cell.angle_alpha   90.00
_cell.angle_beta   90.00
_cell.angle_gamma   90.00
#
_symmetry.space_group_name_H-M   'P 1'
#
loop_
_entity.id
_entity.type
_entity.pdbx_description
1 polymer ?
#
loop_
_entity_poly.entity_id
_entity_poly.type
_entity_poly.pdbx_seq_one_letter_code
_entity_poly.pdbx_strand_id
1 'polypeptide(L)'
;GGLLLSPLPNNGAQPMGQFFKFMFASMFGFILGSLVIAFIFAIAIAGAIASAGSAFTFGSKPTVVKDGTVLVLELDKAIVDRGPADLDLGPFAGASQVGLNDILHGLEQAKTDERIKGILLDLGTVDARMATVKEIRDKILEFRKESGKPVFAFGEVYTQGSYYLASAADSVFLVPEGDLDLRGLQVEMMFLKGMFDKLGVDIQFIRGSNNRYKSYGETFIQDRMSEDNRRQMEELLGDLWAQYRTAIGDARGIDADRVNVIADSLLVRHAPDALKQGLVDGLKYRDEVIALVKTRMGLPADKDLETVDGARYAGVRVPTDKGGKAASRAKA
;
A
#
# COMPACT_ATOMS: atom_id res chain seq x y z
N GLY A 1 -36.35 31.53 -95.59
CA GLY A 1 -35.44 31.25 -94.53
C GLY A 1 -36.25 31.13 -93.21
N GLY A 2 -36.74 29.94 -92.85
CA GLY A 2 -37.42 29.71 -91.58
C GLY A 2 -36.51 29.02 -90.60
N LEU A 3 -36.23 29.66 -89.49
CA LEU A 3 -35.51 29.07 -88.32
C LEU A 3 -36.49 28.19 -87.56
N LEU A 4 -36.23 26.88 -87.62
CA LEU A 4 -36.92 25.94 -86.75
C LEU A 4 -36.26 26.00 -85.34
N LEU A 5 -36.98 26.58 -84.41
CA LEU A 5 -36.63 26.47 -82.93
C LEU A 5 -36.98 25.07 -82.46
N SER A 6 -35.97 24.28 -82.06
CA SER A 6 -36.14 23.00 -81.35
C SER A 6 -36.72 23.25 -79.95
N PRO A 7 -37.70 22.49 -79.48
CA PRO A 7 -38.23 22.69 -78.19
C PRO A 7 -37.20 22.25 -77.11
N LEU A 8 -37.04 23.07 -76.05
CA LEU A 8 -36.25 22.76 -74.85
C LEU A 8 -36.76 21.51 -74.19
N PRO A 9 -35.87 20.68 -73.61
CA PRO A 9 -36.32 19.50 -72.90
C PRO A 9 -37.13 19.91 -71.65
N ASN A 10 -38.31 19.37 -71.55
CA ASN A 10 -39.25 19.54 -70.45
C ASN A 10 -38.61 18.83 -69.21
N ASN A 11 -38.03 19.60 -68.31
CA ASN A 11 -37.65 19.11 -66.98
C ASN A 11 -38.90 18.85 -66.18
N GLY A 12 -39.50 17.68 -66.41
CA GLY A 12 -40.66 17.20 -65.62
C GLY A 12 -40.34 17.21 -64.15
N ALA A 13 -41.10 18.00 -63.41
CA ALA A 13 -41.06 18.01 -62.00
C ALA A 13 -41.16 16.56 -61.49
N GLN A 14 -40.11 16.07 -60.84
CA GLN A 14 -40.09 14.75 -60.22
C GLN A 14 -41.28 14.64 -59.28
N PRO A 15 -42.17 13.63 -59.45
CA PRO A 15 -43.35 13.53 -58.61
C PRO A 15 -42.97 13.42 -57.15
N MET A 16 -43.50 14.26 -56.27
CA MET A 16 -43.24 14.33 -54.84
C MET A 16 -43.29 12.95 -54.15
N GLY A 17 -43.99 11.99 -54.74
CA GLY A 17 -44.04 10.59 -54.30
C GLY A 17 -42.69 9.82 -54.44
N GLN A 18 -41.82 10.20 -55.39
CA GLN A 18 -40.47 9.57 -55.51
C GLN A 18 -39.54 10.10 -54.43
N PHE A 19 -39.62 11.37 -54.07
CA PHE A 19 -38.87 11.95 -52.98
C PHE A 19 -39.14 11.23 -51.65
N PHE A 20 -40.45 11.07 -51.31
CA PHE A 20 -40.81 10.38 -50.09
C PHE A 20 -40.41 8.89 -50.10
N LYS A 21 -40.50 8.20 -51.25
CA LYS A 21 -39.97 6.81 -51.34
C LYS A 21 -38.50 6.70 -51.06
N PHE A 22 -37.67 7.58 -51.61
CA PHE A 22 -36.22 7.56 -51.33
C PHE A 22 -35.90 8.00 -49.92
N MET A 23 -36.64 8.98 -49.38
CA MET A 23 -36.50 9.44 -48.00
C MET A 23 -36.82 8.29 -46.99
N PHE A 24 -37.94 7.60 -47.19
CA PHE A 24 -38.29 6.47 -46.33
C PHE A 24 -37.36 5.26 -46.51
N ALA A 25 -36.95 4.97 -47.75
CA ALA A 25 -35.99 3.90 -48.00
C ALA A 25 -34.66 4.17 -47.33
N SER A 26 -34.13 5.41 -47.40
CA SER A 26 -32.91 5.84 -46.73
C SER A 26 -33.04 5.78 -45.21
N MET A 27 -34.14 6.26 -44.68
CA MET A 27 -34.42 6.20 -43.22
C MET A 27 -34.52 4.76 -42.74
N PHE A 28 -35.23 3.88 -43.47
CA PHE A 28 -35.28 2.46 -43.15
C PHE A 28 -33.91 1.78 -43.25
N GLY A 29 -33.15 2.10 -44.29
CA GLY A 29 -31.77 1.60 -44.46
C GLY A 29 -30.86 2.01 -43.29
N PHE A 30 -30.96 3.28 -42.85
CA PHE A 30 -30.21 3.78 -41.71
C PHE A 30 -30.59 3.08 -40.40
N ILE A 31 -31.89 2.91 -40.11
CA ILE A 31 -32.41 2.24 -38.95
C ILE A 31 -31.95 0.76 -38.94
N LEU A 32 -32.13 0.05 -40.05
CA LEU A 32 -31.72 -1.35 -40.17
C LEU A 32 -30.20 -1.50 -40.05
N GLY A 33 -29.40 -0.62 -40.66
CA GLY A 33 -27.95 -0.61 -40.53
C GLY A 33 -27.51 -0.35 -39.11
N SER A 34 -28.16 0.60 -38.41
CA SER A 34 -27.86 0.91 -37.03
C SER A 34 -28.20 -0.27 -36.09
N LEU A 35 -29.29 -0.99 -36.34
CA LEU A 35 -29.66 -2.19 -35.56
C LEU A 35 -28.64 -3.33 -35.80
N VAL A 36 -28.18 -3.55 -37.01
CA VAL A 36 -27.16 -4.55 -37.34
C VAL A 36 -25.85 -4.22 -36.63
N ILE A 37 -25.41 -2.95 -36.69
CA ILE A 37 -24.20 -2.49 -36.01
C ILE A 37 -24.34 -2.66 -34.50
N ALA A 38 -25.45 -2.24 -33.93
CA ALA A 38 -25.72 -2.43 -32.49
C ALA A 38 -25.71 -3.91 -32.07
N PHE A 39 -26.24 -4.80 -32.93
CA PHE A 39 -26.23 -6.24 -32.66
C PHE A 39 -24.82 -6.83 -32.74
N ILE A 40 -24.00 -6.40 -33.69
CA ILE A 40 -22.58 -6.82 -33.79
C ILE A 40 -21.81 -6.33 -32.56
N PHE A 41 -22.03 -5.06 -32.14
CA PHE A 41 -21.43 -4.53 -30.91
C PHE A 41 -21.88 -5.31 -29.66
N ALA A 42 -23.16 -5.67 -29.57
CA ALA A 42 -23.68 -6.47 -28.45
C ALA A 42 -23.01 -7.85 -28.40
N ILE A 43 -22.85 -8.51 -29.56
CA ILE A 43 -22.13 -9.80 -29.63
C ILE A 43 -20.65 -9.64 -29.28
N ALA A 44 -19.99 -8.57 -29.77
CA ALA A 44 -18.59 -8.29 -29.45
C ALA A 44 -18.40 -8.03 -27.95
N ILE A 45 -19.29 -7.26 -27.33
CA ILE A 45 -19.31 -6.99 -25.89
C ILE A 45 -19.61 -8.28 -25.10
N ALA A 46 -20.62 -9.07 -25.52
CA ALA A 46 -20.92 -10.34 -24.88
C ALA A 46 -19.77 -11.35 -25.03
N GLY A 47 -19.11 -11.40 -26.18
CA GLY A 47 -17.90 -12.19 -26.41
C GLY A 47 -16.72 -11.73 -25.57
N ALA A 48 -16.52 -10.40 -25.45
CA ALA A 48 -15.51 -9.81 -24.57
C ALA A 48 -15.80 -10.10 -23.09
N ILE A 49 -17.06 -10.02 -22.66
CA ILE A 49 -17.49 -10.39 -21.32
C ILE A 49 -17.34 -11.91 -21.09
N ALA A 50 -17.68 -12.76 -22.04
CA ALA A 50 -17.53 -14.21 -21.93
C ALA A 50 -16.06 -14.65 -21.96
N SER A 51 -15.20 -14.01 -22.75
CA SER A 51 -13.75 -14.26 -22.75
C SER A 51 -13.06 -13.66 -21.54
N ALA A 52 -13.52 -12.51 -21.03
CA ALA A 52 -13.12 -11.93 -19.78
C ALA A 52 -13.71 -12.69 -18.57
N GLY A 53 -14.87 -13.30 -18.70
CA GLY A 53 -15.54 -14.08 -17.63
C GLY A 53 -14.76 -15.30 -17.17
N SER A 54 -13.82 -15.82 -17.99
CA SER A 54 -12.82 -16.79 -17.53
C SER A 54 -11.63 -16.13 -16.81
N ALA A 55 -11.43 -14.83 -16.98
CA ALA A 55 -10.45 -13.99 -16.26
C ALA A 55 -11.08 -13.25 -15.07
N PHE A 56 -12.41 -12.98 -15.12
CA PHE A 56 -13.21 -12.46 -14.01
C PHE A 56 -13.85 -13.61 -13.25
N THR A 57 -13.07 -14.40 -12.55
CA THR A 57 -13.58 -15.18 -11.43
C THR A 57 -13.97 -14.17 -10.36
N PHE A 58 -15.27 -13.85 -10.28
CA PHE A 58 -15.87 -13.18 -9.13
C PHE A 58 -15.65 -14.08 -7.90
N GLY A 59 -14.60 -13.83 -7.19
CA GLY A 59 -14.16 -14.62 -6.06
C GLY A 59 -12.68 -14.94 -6.20
N SER A 60 -11.82 -14.35 -5.36
CA SER A 60 -10.44 -14.78 -5.22
C SER A 60 -10.41 -16.30 -5.01
N LYS A 61 -9.55 -17.00 -5.76
CA LYS A 61 -9.34 -18.45 -5.53
C LYS A 61 -9.09 -18.63 -4.03
N PRO A 62 -9.76 -19.59 -3.39
CA PRO A 62 -9.55 -19.81 -1.97
C PRO A 62 -8.06 -20.02 -1.70
N THR A 63 -7.49 -19.20 -0.83
CA THR A 63 -6.08 -19.32 -0.44
C THR A 63 -5.92 -20.64 0.30
N VAL A 64 -5.16 -21.56 -0.30
CA VAL A 64 -4.89 -22.89 0.29
C VAL A 64 -3.60 -22.77 1.08
N VAL A 65 -3.67 -22.96 2.38
CA VAL A 65 -2.51 -23.02 3.27
C VAL A 65 -2.14 -24.47 3.51
N LYS A 66 -0.93 -24.85 3.12
CA LYS A 66 -0.37 -26.20 3.32
C LYS A 66 0.40 -26.22 4.64
N ASP A 67 0.69 -27.43 5.15
CA ASP A 67 1.64 -27.55 6.25
C ASP A 67 3.04 -27.13 5.82
N GLY A 68 3.76 -26.45 6.69
CA GLY A 68 5.08 -25.90 6.37
C GLY A 68 5.05 -24.51 5.70
N THR A 69 3.90 -23.84 5.65
CA THR A 69 3.77 -22.50 5.05
C THR A 69 4.40 -21.42 5.93
N VAL A 70 5.06 -20.46 5.29
CA VAL A 70 5.59 -19.23 5.91
C VAL A 70 4.67 -18.06 5.57
N LEU A 71 4.26 -17.32 6.58
CA LEU A 71 3.51 -16.09 6.39
C LEU A 71 4.45 -14.97 5.95
N VAL A 72 4.23 -14.39 4.78
CA VAL A 72 5.04 -13.27 4.28
C VAL A 72 4.25 -11.98 4.44
N LEU A 73 4.87 -10.99 5.07
CA LEU A 73 4.35 -9.64 5.16
C LEU A 73 5.17 -8.72 4.25
N GLU A 74 4.63 -8.45 3.06
CA GLU A 74 5.12 -7.43 2.14
C GLU A 74 4.32 -6.14 2.39
N LEU A 75 4.97 -5.13 2.97
CA LEU A 75 4.32 -3.87 3.37
C LEU A 75 4.74 -2.70 2.46
N ASP A 76 4.86 -2.98 1.17
CA ASP A 76 5.24 -2.03 0.11
C ASP A 76 4.04 -1.22 -0.43
N LYS A 77 2.84 -1.54 0.02
CA LYS A 77 1.58 -0.90 -0.38
C LYS A 77 1.08 0.02 0.71
N ALA A 78 0.30 1.04 0.32
CA ALA A 78 -0.33 1.92 1.30
C ALA A 78 -1.22 1.13 2.26
N ILE A 79 -0.97 1.29 3.56
CA ILE A 79 -1.74 0.63 4.62
C ILE A 79 -2.84 1.56 5.09
N VAL A 80 -4.08 1.13 4.92
CA VAL A 80 -5.29 1.83 5.36
C VAL A 80 -5.97 1.05 6.49
N ASP A 81 -6.80 1.70 7.29
CA ASP A 81 -7.45 1.04 8.44
C ASP A 81 -8.26 -0.18 8.01
N ARG A 82 -8.98 -0.08 6.87
CA ARG A 82 -9.73 -1.18 6.27
C ARG A 82 -9.40 -1.28 4.80
N GLY A 83 -8.95 -2.45 4.37
CA GLY A 83 -8.72 -2.75 2.97
C GLY A 83 -9.99 -2.59 2.14
N PRO A 84 -9.87 -2.32 0.83
CA PRO A 84 -11.01 -2.34 -0.07
C PRO A 84 -11.65 -3.73 0.00
N ALA A 85 -13.00 -3.79 -0.03
CA ALA A 85 -13.68 -5.06 -0.19
C ALA A 85 -13.14 -5.75 -1.45
N ASP A 86 -12.96 -7.09 -1.40
CA ASP A 86 -12.41 -7.94 -2.47
C ASP A 86 -13.24 -7.85 -3.78
N LEU A 87 -13.24 -6.68 -4.40
CA LEU A 87 -13.64 -6.49 -5.77
C LEU A 87 -12.37 -6.56 -6.61
N ASP A 88 -12.01 -7.78 -7.02
CA ASP A 88 -10.96 -7.96 -8.02
C ASP A 88 -11.45 -7.40 -9.36
N LEU A 89 -11.19 -6.11 -9.56
CA LEU A 89 -11.50 -5.40 -10.81
C LEU A 89 -10.44 -5.69 -11.90
N GLY A 90 -9.58 -6.69 -11.70
CA GLY A 90 -8.52 -7.06 -12.64
C GLY A 90 -7.58 -5.89 -12.92
N PRO A 91 -7.24 -5.65 -14.22
CA PRO A 91 -6.29 -4.57 -14.61
C PRO A 91 -6.76 -3.15 -14.25
N PHE A 92 -8.02 -2.97 -13.88
CA PHE A 92 -8.62 -1.70 -13.47
C PHE A 92 -8.66 -1.51 -11.96
N ALA A 93 -8.17 -2.49 -11.18
CA ALA A 93 -7.95 -2.32 -9.75
C ALA A 93 -6.90 -1.22 -9.57
N GLY A 94 -7.31 -0.11 -8.98
CA GLY A 94 -6.40 0.98 -8.58
C GLY A 94 -5.30 0.46 -7.65
N ALA A 95 -4.32 1.29 -7.31
CA ALA A 95 -3.20 0.94 -6.43
C ALA A 95 -3.71 0.08 -5.26
N SER A 96 -3.22 -1.16 -5.20
CA SER A 96 -3.69 -2.12 -4.20
C SER A 96 -3.29 -1.62 -2.81
N GLN A 97 -4.30 -1.35 -1.99
CA GLN A 97 -4.13 -1.00 -0.59
C GLN A 97 -4.27 -2.25 0.27
N VAL A 98 -3.61 -2.26 1.42
CA VAL A 98 -3.71 -3.35 2.38
C VAL A 98 -4.42 -2.85 3.64
N GLY A 99 -5.37 -3.62 4.15
CA GLY A 99 -6.08 -3.29 5.39
C GLY A 99 -5.22 -3.58 6.62
N LEU A 100 -5.05 -2.61 7.51
CA LEU A 100 -4.41 -2.83 8.81
C LEU A 100 -5.13 -3.95 9.58
N ASN A 101 -6.47 -3.92 9.60
CA ASN A 101 -7.26 -4.96 10.26
C ASN A 101 -6.99 -6.36 9.70
N ASP A 102 -6.73 -6.47 8.39
CA ASP A 102 -6.43 -7.76 7.76
C ASP A 102 -5.05 -8.27 8.17
N ILE A 103 -4.04 -7.38 8.24
CA ILE A 103 -2.71 -7.71 8.75
C ILE A 103 -2.79 -8.19 10.20
N LEU A 104 -3.45 -7.42 11.06
CA LEU A 104 -3.58 -7.75 12.49
C LEU A 104 -4.34 -9.06 12.71
N HIS A 105 -5.42 -9.28 11.95
CA HIS A 105 -6.21 -10.51 12.01
C HIS A 105 -5.42 -11.71 11.50
N GLY A 106 -4.68 -11.55 10.40
CA GLY A 106 -3.80 -12.59 9.87
C GLY A 106 -2.73 -13.01 10.88
N LEU A 107 -2.08 -12.04 11.53
CA LEU A 107 -1.11 -12.30 12.60
C LEU A 107 -1.74 -13.03 13.79
N GLU A 108 -2.96 -12.62 14.19
CA GLU A 108 -3.69 -13.28 15.28
C GLU A 108 -4.00 -14.75 14.95
N GLN A 109 -4.51 -15.02 13.77
CA GLN A 109 -4.79 -16.38 13.32
C GLN A 109 -3.52 -17.24 13.21
N ALA A 110 -2.43 -16.66 12.71
CA ALA A 110 -1.16 -17.35 12.52
C ALA A 110 -0.54 -17.84 13.82
N LYS A 111 -0.88 -17.22 14.97
CA LYS A 111 -0.40 -17.67 16.29
C LYS A 111 -0.79 -19.13 16.57
N THR A 112 -2.01 -19.51 16.23
CA THR A 112 -2.60 -20.83 16.56
C THR A 112 -2.63 -21.79 15.38
N ASP A 113 -2.43 -21.34 14.15
CA ASP A 113 -2.43 -22.19 12.96
C ASP A 113 -1.13 -22.99 12.84
N GLU A 114 -1.17 -24.29 13.12
CA GLU A 114 0.00 -25.18 13.09
C GLU A 114 0.64 -25.31 11.70
N ARG A 115 -0.11 -24.99 10.63
CA ARG A 115 0.40 -25.01 9.26
C ARG A 115 1.39 -23.87 9.00
N ILE A 116 1.26 -22.76 9.73
CA ILE A 116 2.18 -21.61 9.68
C ILE A 116 3.37 -21.87 10.60
N LYS A 117 4.57 -21.95 10.02
CA LYS A 117 5.80 -22.25 10.77
C LYS A 117 6.55 -21.01 11.26
N GLY A 118 6.24 -19.84 10.73
CA GLY A 118 6.82 -18.58 11.14
C GLY A 118 6.47 -17.46 10.16
N ILE A 119 7.10 -16.31 10.36
CA ILE A 119 6.86 -15.10 9.56
C ILE A 119 8.16 -14.67 8.88
N LEU A 120 8.04 -14.24 7.62
CA LEU A 120 9.07 -13.47 6.91
C LEU A 120 8.53 -12.06 6.64
N LEU A 121 9.11 -11.07 7.29
CA LEU A 121 8.90 -9.67 6.99
C LEU A 121 9.79 -9.31 5.80
N ASP A 122 9.19 -9.11 4.65
CA ASP A 122 9.87 -8.69 3.42
C ASP A 122 9.62 -7.19 3.25
N LEU A 123 10.58 -6.40 3.70
CA LEU A 123 10.37 -4.98 3.94
C LEU A 123 11.22 -4.13 3.01
N GLY A 124 10.55 -3.29 2.24
CA GLY A 124 11.13 -2.14 1.55
C GLY A 124 10.73 -0.84 2.25
N THR A 125 10.15 0.09 1.48
CA THR A 125 9.56 1.31 2.02
C THR A 125 8.15 0.98 2.52
N VAL A 126 7.88 1.24 3.80
CA VAL A 126 6.54 1.06 4.38
C VAL A 126 5.77 2.37 4.25
N ASP A 127 4.69 2.36 3.45
CA ASP A 127 3.80 3.51 3.27
C ASP A 127 2.69 3.48 4.32
N ALA A 128 3.03 3.86 5.54
CA ALA A 128 2.11 3.95 6.65
C ALA A 128 2.55 5.02 7.67
N ARG A 129 1.58 5.52 8.42
CA ARG A 129 1.85 6.45 9.52
C ARG A 129 2.45 5.72 10.73
N MET A 130 3.20 6.44 11.55
CA MET A 130 3.90 5.87 12.70
C MET A 130 2.98 5.05 13.64
N ALA A 131 1.77 5.52 13.91
CA ALA A 131 0.81 4.81 14.75
C ALA A 131 0.45 3.43 14.18
N THR A 132 0.19 3.36 12.86
CA THR A 132 -0.09 2.12 12.14
C THR A 132 1.10 1.17 12.17
N VAL A 133 2.31 1.69 11.91
CA VAL A 133 3.55 0.90 11.96
C VAL A 133 3.79 0.35 13.37
N LYS A 134 3.52 1.16 14.39
CA LYS A 134 3.63 0.74 15.79
C LYS A 134 2.66 -0.39 16.13
N GLU A 135 1.41 -0.29 15.69
CA GLU A 135 0.39 -1.31 15.95
C GLU A 135 0.75 -2.65 15.31
N ILE A 136 1.26 -2.63 14.06
CA ILE A 136 1.77 -3.84 13.41
C ILE A 136 2.97 -4.41 14.16
N ARG A 137 3.92 -3.55 14.57
CA ARG A 137 5.08 -3.97 15.37
C ARG A 137 4.67 -4.64 16.67
N ASP A 138 3.78 -4.02 17.42
CA ASP A 138 3.30 -4.55 18.69
C ASP A 138 2.64 -5.93 18.49
N LYS A 139 1.90 -6.11 17.39
CA LYS A 139 1.28 -7.38 17.03
C LYS A 139 2.30 -8.45 16.62
N ILE A 140 3.39 -8.08 15.97
CA ILE A 140 4.50 -8.99 15.67
C ILE A 140 5.19 -9.44 16.96
N LEU A 141 5.44 -8.53 17.90
CA LEU A 141 6.02 -8.87 19.21
C LEU A 141 5.11 -9.80 20.01
N GLU A 142 3.80 -9.56 20.00
CA GLU A 142 2.79 -10.42 20.59
C GLU A 142 2.81 -11.81 19.95
N PHE A 143 2.81 -11.88 18.60
CA PHE A 143 2.91 -13.14 17.87
C PHE A 143 4.14 -13.96 18.30
N ARG A 144 5.33 -13.37 18.33
CA ARG A 144 6.56 -14.02 18.76
C ARG A 144 6.45 -14.58 20.17
N LYS A 145 5.97 -13.75 21.09
CA LYS A 145 5.86 -14.09 22.52
C LYS A 145 4.87 -15.23 22.76
N GLU A 146 3.72 -15.20 22.09
CA GLU A 146 2.63 -16.14 22.38
C GLU A 146 2.73 -17.44 21.57
N SER A 147 3.19 -17.38 20.30
CA SER A 147 3.31 -18.58 19.47
C SER A 147 4.64 -19.29 19.60
N GLY A 148 5.71 -18.58 19.97
CA GLY A 148 7.08 -19.09 19.95
C GLY A 148 7.62 -19.37 18.53
N LYS A 149 6.87 -19.02 17.49
CA LYS A 149 7.27 -19.19 16.08
C LYS A 149 8.26 -18.10 15.67
N PRO A 150 9.29 -18.43 14.87
CA PRO A 150 10.32 -17.48 14.49
C PRO A 150 9.79 -16.42 13.53
N VAL A 151 10.31 -15.21 13.66
CA VAL A 151 10.08 -14.08 12.77
C VAL A 151 11.42 -13.62 12.19
N PHE A 152 11.52 -13.60 10.88
CA PHE A 152 12.68 -13.08 10.17
C PHE A 152 12.30 -11.79 9.45
N ALA A 153 13.26 -10.86 9.33
CA ALA A 153 13.12 -9.67 8.51
C ALA A 153 14.22 -9.65 7.45
N PHE A 154 13.85 -9.32 6.23
CA PHE A 154 14.74 -9.11 5.12
C PHE A 154 14.39 -7.80 4.41
N GLY A 155 15.39 -7.05 3.98
CA GLY A 155 15.22 -5.84 3.20
C GLY A 155 16.45 -5.55 2.34
N GLU A 156 16.21 -4.94 1.19
CA GLU A 156 17.27 -4.36 0.36
C GLU A 156 17.59 -2.93 0.82
N VAL A 157 16.54 -2.22 1.24
CA VAL A 157 16.64 -0.87 1.82
C VAL A 157 15.70 -0.78 3.01
N TYR A 158 16.23 -0.40 4.14
CA TYR A 158 15.45 -0.07 5.31
C TYR A 158 15.36 1.44 5.50
N THR A 159 14.16 2.00 5.32
CA THR A 159 13.86 3.33 5.86
C THR A 159 13.76 3.25 7.39
N GLN A 160 13.86 4.37 8.09
CA GLN A 160 13.73 4.38 9.56
C GLN A 160 12.43 3.72 10.04
N GLY A 161 11.31 3.94 9.32
CA GLY A 161 10.02 3.32 9.65
C GLY A 161 9.99 1.81 9.39
N SER A 162 10.54 1.34 8.27
CA SER A 162 10.63 -0.09 7.98
C SER A 162 11.62 -0.80 8.88
N TYR A 163 12.74 -0.15 9.24
CA TYR A 163 13.68 -0.71 10.21
C TYR A 163 13.09 -0.82 11.62
N TYR A 164 12.32 0.18 12.05
CA TYR A 164 11.57 0.11 13.31
C TYR A 164 10.69 -1.14 13.35
N LEU A 165 10.04 -1.50 12.23
CA LEU A 165 9.25 -2.70 12.13
C LEU A 165 10.12 -3.97 12.07
N ALA A 166 11.19 -3.96 11.24
CA ALA A 166 12.12 -5.07 11.09
C ALA A 166 12.77 -5.46 12.42
N SER A 167 13.09 -4.47 13.26
CA SER A 167 13.70 -4.72 14.57
C SER A 167 12.81 -5.51 15.54
N ALA A 168 11.50 -5.70 15.23
CA ALA A 168 10.63 -6.60 15.98
C ALA A 168 10.89 -8.09 15.66
N ALA A 169 11.64 -8.43 14.61
CA ALA A 169 11.97 -9.80 14.24
C ALA A 169 13.01 -10.43 15.17
N ASP A 170 13.12 -11.77 15.14
CA ASP A 170 14.19 -12.51 15.84
C ASP A 170 15.55 -12.37 15.14
N SER A 171 15.51 -12.17 13.82
CA SER A 171 16.71 -11.95 13.01
C SER A 171 16.40 -10.97 11.88
N VAL A 172 17.28 -10.01 11.69
CA VAL A 172 17.17 -8.95 10.69
C VAL A 172 18.33 -9.08 9.71
N PHE A 173 18.02 -9.19 8.43
CA PHE A 173 18.99 -9.28 7.36
C PHE A 173 18.87 -8.12 6.39
N LEU A 174 20.02 -7.62 5.93
CA LEU A 174 20.14 -6.58 4.93
C LEU A 174 20.96 -7.13 3.77
N VAL A 175 20.63 -6.76 2.54
CA VAL A 175 21.45 -7.13 1.40
C VAL A 175 22.85 -6.48 1.52
N PRO A 176 23.96 -7.12 1.05
CA PRO A 176 25.33 -6.60 1.23
C PRO A 176 25.54 -5.18 0.70
N GLU A 177 24.89 -4.82 -0.41
CA GLU A 177 24.92 -3.49 -1.05
C GLU A 177 23.72 -2.61 -0.63
N GLY A 178 22.96 -3.04 0.37
CA GLY A 178 21.76 -2.36 0.85
C GLY A 178 22.05 -1.13 1.68
N ASP A 179 20.98 -0.44 2.00
CA ASP A 179 21.03 0.77 2.83
C ASP A 179 20.09 0.66 4.04
N LEU A 180 20.52 1.23 5.15
CA LEU A 180 19.72 1.38 6.36
C LEU A 180 19.74 2.84 6.79
N ASP A 181 18.61 3.51 6.63
CA ASP A 181 18.46 4.92 6.98
C ASP A 181 17.97 5.08 8.42
N LEU A 182 18.88 5.54 9.29
CA LEU A 182 18.60 5.84 10.69
C LEU A 182 19.22 7.20 11.04
N ARG A 183 18.42 8.28 10.89
CA ARG A 183 18.90 9.68 10.99
C ARG A 183 18.18 10.52 12.04
N GLY A 184 17.18 9.97 12.71
CA GLY A 184 16.33 10.72 13.62
C GLY A 184 15.16 11.42 12.92
N LEU A 185 14.61 12.43 13.56
CA LEU A 185 13.45 13.17 13.06
C LEU A 185 13.76 14.64 12.90
N GLN A 186 13.22 15.24 11.84
CA GLN A 186 13.37 16.66 11.55
C GLN A 186 12.03 17.22 11.08
N VAL A 187 11.79 18.50 11.37
CA VAL A 187 10.69 19.28 10.81
C VAL A 187 11.23 20.54 10.16
N GLU A 188 10.79 20.83 8.95
CA GLU A 188 11.04 22.06 8.24
C GLU A 188 9.75 22.85 8.10
N MET A 189 9.80 24.15 8.41
CA MET A 189 8.67 25.06 8.25
C MET A 189 9.02 26.18 7.29
N MET A 190 8.15 26.44 6.33
CA MET A 190 8.28 27.55 5.40
C MET A 190 7.65 28.81 6.00
N PHE A 191 8.34 29.94 5.89
CA PHE A 191 7.84 31.25 6.31
C PHE A 191 7.72 32.17 5.09
N LEU A 192 6.52 32.69 4.86
CA LEU A 192 6.17 33.42 3.64
C LEU A 192 6.11 34.94 3.86
N LYS A 193 6.33 35.42 5.08
CA LYS A 193 6.27 36.84 5.41
C LYS A 193 7.12 37.70 4.47
N GLY A 194 8.38 37.33 4.25
CA GLY A 194 9.27 38.08 3.37
C GLY A 194 8.82 38.15 1.90
N MET A 195 8.05 37.13 1.43
CA MET A 195 7.42 37.18 0.13
C MET A 195 6.27 38.17 0.09
N PHE A 196 5.40 38.17 1.08
CA PHE A 196 4.26 39.08 1.17
C PHE A 196 4.70 40.53 1.33
N ASP A 197 5.73 40.80 2.15
CA ASP A 197 6.33 42.11 2.29
C ASP A 197 6.80 42.68 0.92
N LYS A 198 7.45 41.85 0.09
CA LYS A 198 7.91 42.24 -1.24
C LYS A 198 6.77 42.50 -2.23
N LEU A 199 5.65 41.81 -2.07
CA LEU A 199 4.45 41.97 -2.88
C LEU A 199 3.55 43.13 -2.39
N GLY A 200 3.88 43.77 -1.28
CA GLY A 200 3.06 44.81 -0.66
C GLY A 200 1.74 44.29 -0.07
N VAL A 201 1.71 42.97 0.29
CA VAL A 201 0.54 42.35 0.90
C VAL A 201 0.70 42.29 2.41
N ASP A 202 -0.17 42.99 3.14
CA ASP A 202 -0.23 42.95 4.61
C ASP A 202 -1.23 41.88 5.07
N ILE A 203 -0.72 40.85 5.73
CA ILE A 203 -1.54 39.76 6.22
C ILE A 203 -1.86 39.96 7.69
N GLN A 204 -3.14 40.07 8.02
CA GLN A 204 -3.63 40.16 9.38
C GLN A 204 -4.16 38.78 9.83
N PHE A 205 -3.50 38.22 10.83
CA PHE A 205 -3.92 36.95 11.43
C PHE A 205 -4.62 37.21 12.77
N ILE A 206 -5.94 36.97 12.79
CA ILE A 206 -6.76 37.19 13.97
C ILE A 206 -6.83 35.90 14.80
N ARG A 207 -6.30 35.96 16.01
CA ARG A 207 -6.38 34.84 16.98
C ARG A 207 -6.83 35.39 18.34
N GLY A 208 -7.52 34.56 19.12
CA GLY A 208 -7.91 34.93 20.48
C GLY A 208 -6.70 35.12 21.41
N SER A 209 -6.89 35.85 22.51
CA SER A 209 -5.91 35.95 23.60
C SER A 209 -5.67 34.56 24.22
N ASN A 210 -4.46 34.29 24.71
CA ASN A 210 -4.04 33.03 25.33
C ASN A 210 -3.89 31.80 24.36
N ASN A 211 -3.73 32.03 23.07
CA ASN A 211 -3.52 30.98 22.07
C ASN A 211 -2.03 30.81 21.70
N ARG A 212 -1.14 30.71 22.71
CA ARG A 212 0.33 30.66 22.54
C ARG A 212 0.78 29.55 21.59
N TYR A 213 0.14 28.36 21.64
CA TYR A 213 0.50 27.18 20.86
C TYR A 213 -0.28 27.04 19.55
N LYS A 214 -1.10 28.01 19.16
CA LYS A 214 -1.75 28.05 17.85
C LYS A 214 -0.87 28.74 16.81
N SER A 215 0.12 28.03 16.33
CA SER A 215 1.22 28.56 15.52
C SER A 215 0.95 28.61 14.01
N TYR A 216 -0.18 28.09 13.51
CA TYR A 216 -0.46 27.99 12.07
C TYR A 216 -0.29 29.32 11.32
N GLY A 217 -0.70 30.44 11.90
CA GLY A 217 -0.57 31.76 11.28
C GLY A 217 0.87 32.28 11.21
N GLU A 218 1.80 31.76 11.98
CA GLU A 218 3.19 32.22 12.00
C GLU A 218 3.85 32.10 10.61
N THR A 219 3.49 31.09 9.85
CA THR A 219 3.95 30.91 8.46
C THR A 219 3.76 32.16 7.59
N PHE A 220 2.71 32.95 7.83
CA PHE A 220 2.35 34.11 7.02
C PHE A 220 2.83 35.43 7.57
N ILE A 221 2.98 35.54 8.91
CA ILE A 221 3.23 36.81 9.61
C ILE A 221 4.59 36.89 10.31
N GLN A 222 5.36 35.78 10.31
CA GLN A 222 6.69 35.74 10.90
C GLN A 222 7.72 35.23 9.86
N ASP A 223 9.00 35.48 10.11
CA ASP A 223 10.14 35.03 9.33
C ASP A 223 10.83 33.78 9.93
N ARG A 224 10.41 33.40 11.13
CA ARG A 224 10.92 32.26 11.88
C ARG A 224 9.89 31.74 12.88
N MET A 225 10.14 30.54 13.37
CA MET A 225 9.34 29.90 14.40
C MET A 225 9.41 30.67 15.73
N SER A 226 8.25 30.90 16.38
CA SER A 226 8.22 31.41 17.73
C SER A 226 8.81 30.44 18.75
N GLU A 227 9.22 30.91 19.92
CA GLU A 227 9.71 30.08 21.02
C GLU A 227 8.68 29.04 21.47
N ASP A 228 7.40 29.42 21.57
CA ASP A 228 6.32 28.51 21.96
C ASP A 228 6.10 27.41 20.90
N ASN A 229 6.15 27.76 19.61
CA ASN A 229 6.05 26.81 18.53
C ASN A 229 7.28 25.88 18.48
N ARG A 230 8.49 26.43 18.65
CA ARG A 230 9.74 25.66 18.71
C ARG A 230 9.67 24.61 19.81
N ARG A 231 9.30 25.02 21.03
CA ARG A 231 9.15 24.08 22.17
C ARG A 231 8.16 22.98 21.85
N GLN A 232 7.00 23.32 21.27
CA GLN A 232 5.98 22.34 20.89
C GLN A 232 6.52 21.31 19.90
N MET A 233 7.29 21.74 18.89
CA MET A 233 7.89 20.85 17.91
C MET A 233 9.01 20.00 18.50
N GLU A 234 9.85 20.58 19.36
CA GLU A 234 10.92 19.87 20.07
C GLU A 234 10.36 18.77 20.99
N GLU A 235 9.30 19.07 21.75
CA GLU A 235 8.63 18.09 22.60
C GLU A 235 8.00 16.97 21.76
N LEU A 236 7.26 17.32 20.69
CA LEU A 236 6.62 16.35 19.80
C LEU A 236 7.66 15.42 19.14
N LEU A 237 8.70 15.98 18.54
CA LEU A 237 9.73 15.19 17.86
C LEU A 237 10.57 14.39 18.87
N GLY A 238 10.84 14.97 20.04
CA GLY A 238 11.55 14.31 21.13
C GLY A 238 10.81 13.05 21.61
N ASP A 239 9.51 13.14 21.84
CA ASP A 239 8.67 12.02 22.26
C ASP A 239 8.58 10.93 21.17
N LEU A 240 8.41 11.33 19.92
CA LEU A 240 8.38 10.38 18.80
C LEU A 240 9.73 9.69 18.64
N TRP A 241 10.82 10.43 18.70
CA TRP A 241 12.16 9.87 18.59
C TRP A 241 12.52 8.96 19.77
N ALA A 242 12.08 9.31 20.99
CA ALA A 242 12.26 8.46 22.15
C ALA A 242 11.58 7.10 21.98
N GLN A 243 10.40 7.04 21.38
CA GLN A 243 9.73 5.78 21.06
C GLN A 243 10.54 4.92 20.08
N TYR A 244 11.10 5.52 19.01
CA TYR A 244 11.95 4.80 18.05
C TYR A 244 13.19 4.23 18.71
N ARG A 245 13.98 5.07 19.39
CA ARG A 245 15.25 4.65 19.97
C ARG A 245 15.09 3.62 21.09
N THR A 246 14.07 3.75 21.92
CA THR A 246 13.77 2.77 22.98
C THR A 246 13.37 1.43 22.35
N ALA A 247 12.42 1.42 21.42
CA ALA A 247 11.95 0.19 20.80
C ALA A 247 13.04 -0.54 20.00
N ILE A 248 13.90 0.19 19.29
CA ILE A 248 15.06 -0.38 18.57
C ILE A 248 16.09 -0.87 19.58
N GLY A 249 16.40 -0.06 20.58
CA GLY A 249 17.38 -0.40 21.63
C GLY A 249 17.01 -1.70 22.36
N ASP A 250 15.77 -1.79 22.85
CA ASP A 250 15.24 -2.97 23.53
C ASP A 250 15.30 -4.22 22.63
N ALA A 251 14.93 -4.07 21.38
CA ALA A 251 14.89 -5.20 20.44
C ALA A 251 16.28 -5.69 20.02
N ARG A 252 17.27 -4.79 19.96
CA ARG A 252 18.63 -5.09 19.49
C ARG A 252 19.63 -5.24 20.65
N GLY A 253 19.20 -5.06 21.88
CA GLY A 253 20.11 -5.07 23.04
C GLY A 253 21.11 -3.92 23.03
N ILE A 254 20.72 -2.78 22.48
CA ILE A 254 21.53 -1.56 22.36
C ILE A 254 20.92 -0.50 23.28
N ASP A 255 21.76 0.20 24.03
CA ASP A 255 21.27 1.32 24.84
C ASP A 255 20.60 2.39 23.94
N ALA A 256 19.46 2.93 24.41
CA ALA A 256 18.68 3.91 23.64
C ALA A 256 19.47 5.20 23.33
N ASP A 257 20.39 5.60 24.24
CA ASP A 257 21.25 6.75 23.97
C ASP A 257 22.33 6.40 22.94
N ARG A 258 22.77 5.14 22.91
CA ARG A 258 23.66 4.66 21.82
C ARG A 258 22.95 4.67 20.47
N VAL A 259 21.68 4.29 20.39
CA VAL A 259 20.86 4.42 19.16
C VAL A 259 20.81 5.89 18.72
N ASN A 260 20.66 6.81 19.65
CA ASN A 260 20.71 8.24 19.35
C ASN A 260 22.06 8.68 18.78
N VAL A 261 23.16 8.23 19.37
CA VAL A 261 24.52 8.54 18.87
C VAL A 261 24.73 7.97 17.46
N ILE A 262 24.23 6.77 17.18
CA ILE A 262 24.31 6.15 15.84
C ILE A 262 23.61 7.04 14.80
N ALA A 263 22.41 7.54 15.11
CA ALA A 263 21.62 8.40 14.24
C ALA A 263 22.25 9.79 14.08
N ASP A 264 22.56 10.46 15.18
CA ASP A 264 23.06 11.83 15.20
C ASP A 264 24.45 11.96 14.52
N SER A 265 25.30 10.98 14.71
CA SER A 265 26.64 10.95 14.11
C SER A 265 26.71 10.25 12.75
N LEU A 266 25.55 9.83 12.18
CA LEU A 266 25.47 9.11 10.90
C LEU A 266 26.46 7.93 10.82
N LEU A 267 26.47 7.09 11.86
CA LEU A 267 27.41 5.96 11.97
C LEU A 267 27.05 4.79 11.05
N VAL A 268 25.90 4.82 10.39
CA VAL A 268 25.48 3.88 9.36
C VAL A 268 25.44 4.62 8.03
N ARG A 269 26.36 4.29 7.15
CA ARG A 269 26.46 4.85 5.81
C ARG A 269 26.34 3.78 4.74
N HIS A 270 26.66 2.54 5.09
CA HIS A 270 26.63 1.37 4.22
C HIS A 270 26.23 0.14 5.04
N ALA A 271 25.75 -0.90 4.38
CA ALA A 271 25.31 -2.13 5.03
C ALA A 271 26.31 -2.72 6.05
N PRO A 272 27.65 -2.75 5.81
CA PRO A 272 28.60 -3.22 6.81
C PRO A 272 28.59 -2.41 8.11
N ASP A 273 28.26 -1.12 8.05
CA ASP A 273 28.17 -0.30 9.27
C ASP A 273 26.96 -0.73 10.11
N ALA A 274 25.82 -1.03 9.48
CA ALA A 274 24.64 -1.54 10.17
C ALA A 274 24.94 -2.83 10.94
N LEU A 275 25.69 -3.75 10.31
CA LEU A 275 26.15 -4.98 10.97
C LEU A 275 27.12 -4.67 12.13
N LYS A 276 28.09 -3.79 11.93
CA LYS A 276 29.05 -3.37 12.96
C LYS A 276 28.38 -2.70 14.16
N GLN A 277 27.31 -1.93 13.94
CA GLN A 277 26.56 -1.30 15.00
C GLN A 277 25.55 -2.25 15.68
N GLY A 278 25.41 -3.50 15.24
CA GLY A 278 24.49 -4.47 15.80
C GLY A 278 23.03 -4.25 15.40
N LEU A 279 22.78 -3.43 14.39
CA LEU A 279 21.42 -3.14 13.92
C LEU A 279 20.84 -4.28 13.08
N VAL A 280 21.69 -5.06 12.40
CA VAL A 280 21.30 -6.25 11.64
C VAL A 280 22.12 -7.46 12.07
N ASP A 281 21.59 -8.67 11.88
CA ASP A 281 22.22 -9.94 12.28
C ASP A 281 23.11 -10.51 11.18
N GLY A 282 22.99 -10.01 9.96
CA GLY A 282 23.82 -10.44 8.84
C GLY A 282 23.52 -9.69 7.56
N LEU A 283 24.54 -9.71 6.68
CA LEU A 283 24.40 -9.25 5.31
C LEU A 283 24.21 -10.48 4.43
N LYS A 284 23.05 -10.59 3.78
CA LYS A 284 22.65 -11.78 3.02
C LYS A 284 21.80 -11.40 1.82
N TYR A 285 21.99 -12.14 0.73
CA TYR A 285 21.05 -12.09 -0.39
C TYR A 285 19.77 -12.85 -0.05
N ARG A 286 18.69 -12.58 -0.81
CA ARG A 286 17.36 -13.14 -0.57
C ARG A 286 17.33 -14.67 -0.55
N ASP A 287 18.06 -15.32 -1.45
CA ASP A 287 18.16 -16.77 -1.54
C ASP A 287 18.84 -17.38 -0.30
N GLU A 288 19.87 -16.73 0.23
CA GLU A 288 20.54 -17.15 1.47
C GLU A 288 19.60 -17.01 2.68
N VAL A 289 18.78 -15.93 2.73
CA VAL A 289 17.78 -15.76 3.78
C VAL A 289 16.71 -16.83 3.68
N ILE A 290 16.22 -17.13 2.48
CA ILE A 290 15.24 -18.21 2.26
C ILE A 290 15.81 -19.57 2.71
N ALA A 291 17.07 -19.87 2.38
CA ALA A 291 17.73 -21.10 2.83
C ALA A 291 17.84 -21.17 4.36
N LEU A 292 18.18 -20.04 5.00
CA LEU A 292 18.23 -19.95 6.45
C LEU A 292 16.86 -20.10 7.11
N VAL A 293 15.82 -19.47 6.56
CA VAL A 293 14.42 -19.62 7.01
C VAL A 293 13.99 -21.07 6.96
N LYS A 294 14.24 -21.77 5.84
CA LYS A 294 13.95 -23.21 5.69
C LYS A 294 14.63 -24.03 6.78
N THR A 295 15.93 -23.80 6.97
CA THR A 295 16.72 -24.52 7.98
C THR A 295 16.20 -24.29 9.40
N ARG A 296 15.90 -23.03 9.75
CA ARG A 296 15.44 -22.66 11.09
C ARG A 296 14.02 -23.17 11.39
N MET A 297 13.20 -23.28 10.37
CA MET A 297 11.81 -23.77 10.50
C MET A 297 11.70 -25.30 10.24
N GLY A 298 12.80 -25.99 10.00
CA GLY A 298 12.80 -27.44 9.74
C GLY A 298 12.11 -27.81 8.42
N LEU A 299 12.15 -26.94 7.42
CA LEU A 299 11.54 -27.14 6.12
C LEU A 299 12.52 -27.81 5.13
N PRO A 300 12.02 -28.57 4.14
CA PRO A 300 12.85 -29.22 3.13
C PRO A 300 13.68 -28.22 2.32
N ALA A 301 14.98 -28.44 2.23
CA ALA A 301 15.89 -27.56 1.50
C ALA A 301 15.69 -27.62 -0.02
N ASP A 302 15.29 -28.77 -0.54
CA ASP A 302 15.13 -29.11 -1.96
C ASP A 302 13.80 -28.64 -2.57
N LYS A 303 12.86 -28.15 -1.75
CA LYS A 303 11.56 -27.65 -2.21
C LYS A 303 11.50 -26.15 -2.13
N ASP A 304 10.70 -25.55 -2.99
CA ASP A 304 10.39 -24.11 -2.86
C ASP A 304 9.73 -23.80 -1.52
N LEU A 305 9.96 -22.59 -1.02
CA LEU A 305 9.32 -22.13 0.20
C LEU A 305 7.83 -21.92 -0.07
N GLU A 306 6.97 -22.69 0.59
CA GLU A 306 5.52 -22.44 0.56
C GLU A 306 5.23 -21.17 1.35
N THR A 307 4.66 -20.19 0.69
CA THR A 307 4.38 -18.88 1.30
C THR A 307 2.92 -18.50 1.15
N VAL A 308 2.44 -17.68 2.06
CA VAL A 308 1.13 -17.02 1.97
C VAL A 308 1.27 -15.56 2.35
N ASP A 309 0.68 -14.68 1.54
CA ASP A 309 0.60 -13.25 1.82
C ASP A 309 -0.28 -12.97 3.04
N GLY A 310 0.18 -12.11 3.95
CA GLY A 310 -0.48 -11.84 5.22
C GLY A 310 -1.89 -11.29 5.11
N ALA A 311 -2.14 -10.40 4.16
CA ALA A 311 -3.47 -9.82 3.95
C ALA A 311 -4.46 -10.85 3.38
N ARG A 312 -3.98 -11.69 2.45
CA ARG A 312 -4.79 -12.80 1.89
C ARG A 312 -5.05 -13.90 2.92
N TYR A 313 -4.10 -14.12 3.82
CA TYR A 313 -4.24 -15.13 4.86
C TYR A 313 -5.33 -14.77 5.88
N ALA A 314 -5.60 -13.50 6.12
CA ALA A 314 -6.66 -13.05 7.02
C ALA A 314 -8.06 -13.61 6.64
N GLY A 315 -8.29 -13.87 5.35
CA GLY A 315 -9.53 -14.50 4.86
C GLY A 315 -9.58 -16.03 4.96
N VAL A 316 -8.49 -16.68 5.38
CA VAL A 316 -8.40 -18.15 5.45
C VAL A 316 -9.08 -18.67 6.71
N ARG A 317 -9.87 -19.74 6.58
CA ARG A 317 -10.41 -20.43 7.74
C ARG A 317 -9.33 -21.31 8.38
N VAL A 318 -8.97 -21.02 9.60
CA VAL A 318 -8.09 -21.89 10.39
C VAL A 318 -8.90 -23.09 10.86
N PRO A 319 -8.43 -24.35 10.63
CA PRO A 319 -9.07 -25.51 11.18
C PRO A 319 -9.02 -25.45 12.72
N THR A 320 -10.15 -25.28 13.38
CA THR A 320 -10.23 -25.41 14.83
C THR A 320 -10.17 -26.87 15.18
N ASP A 321 -9.09 -27.31 15.82
CA ASP A 321 -8.99 -28.67 16.32
C ASP A 321 -10.00 -28.85 17.47
N LYS A 322 -10.89 -29.83 17.23
CA LYS A 322 -11.78 -30.50 18.19
C LYS A 322 -12.66 -29.63 19.11
N GLY A 323 -13.91 -29.46 18.72
CA GLY A 323 -15.05 -29.43 19.66
C GLY A 323 -15.71 -28.10 19.97
N GLY A 324 -15.43 -27.02 19.27
CA GLY A 324 -16.15 -25.76 19.40
C GLY A 324 -17.26 -25.63 18.37
N LYS A 325 -18.53 -25.64 18.81
CA LYS A 325 -19.70 -25.32 17.98
C LYS A 325 -19.47 -24.00 17.24
N ALA A 326 -19.59 -24.03 15.93
CA ALA A 326 -19.54 -22.84 15.08
C ALA A 326 -20.48 -21.76 15.65
N ALA A 327 -19.89 -20.68 16.16
CA ALA A 327 -20.64 -19.46 16.42
C ALA A 327 -21.03 -18.87 15.06
N SER A 328 -22.30 -19.07 14.69
CA SER A 328 -22.91 -18.45 13.52
C SER A 328 -22.83 -16.94 13.72
N ARG A 329 -22.03 -16.25 12.89
CA ARG A 329 -22.12 -14.80 12.77
C ARG A 329 -23.49 -14.48 12.17
N ALA A 330 -24.41 -14.06 13.02
CA ALA A 330 -25.65 -13.41 12.58
C ALA A 330 -25.28 -12.11 11.86
N LYS A 331 -25.86 -11.96 10.67
CA LYS A 331 -25.90 -10.69 9.93
C LYS A 331 -26.58 -9.63 10.79
N ALA A 332 -25.93 -8.51 10.98
CA ALA A 332 -26.55 -7.24 11.31
C ALA A 332 -25.84 -6.15 10.48
#